data_6a360674ab9066b824c4d7433a728f2b
#
_entry.id   6a360674ab9066b824c4d7433a728f2b
#
_cell.length_a   1.000
_cell.length_b   1.000
_cell.length_c   1.000
_cell.angle_alpha   90.00
_cell.angle_beta   90.00
_cell.angle_gamma   90.00
#
_symmetry.space_group_name_H-M   'P 1'
#
loop_
_entity.id
_entity.type
_entity.pdbx_description
1 polymer ?
#
loop_
_entity_poly.entity_id
_entity_poly.type
_entity_poly.pdbx_seq_one_letter_code
_entity_poly.pdbx_strand_id
1 'polypeptide(L)'
;MKINIISVGKLSNEYKQVALHYSKMISWKLREIELVHSKKLPEAQIKSYEAQLICKNISNNSYKIVLDIPGKQLESEKFSLIFQNMMMVGKDIDIIIGGAYGLDNSIIKNANITLSLSKMTMPHQLVKIILLEQIYRAQTILAKHPYHK
;
A
#
# COMPACT_ATOMS: atom_id res chain seq x y z
N MET A 1 -15.61 4.73 -2.74
CA MET A 1 -14.39 4.17 -2.11
C MET A 1 -13.20 5.05 -2.45
N LYS A 2 -12.41 5.39 -1.45
CA LYS A 2 -11.13 6.10 -1.57
C LYS A 2 -10.01 5.14 -1.17
N ILE A 3 -8.89 5.21 -1.87
CA ILE A 3 -7.68 4.42 -1.57
C ILE A 3 -6.59 5.40 -1.13
N ASN A 4 -6.05 5.22 0.07
CA ASN A 4 -4.87 5.93 0.54
C ASN A 4 -3.68 4.96 0.52
N ILE A 5 -2.59 5.36 -0.12
CA ILE A 5 -1.30 4.66 -0.02
C ILE A 5 -0.42 5.49 0.91
N ILE A 6 -0.11 4.92 2.07
CA ILE A 6 0.72 5.54 3.11
C ILE A 6 2.06 4.82 3.07
N SER A 7 3.10 5.50 2.60
CA SER A 7 4.44 4.91 2.45
C SER A 7 5.48 5.69 3.23
N VAL A 8 6.37 4.99 3.92
CA VAL A 8 7.55 5.61 4.56
C VAL A 8 8.63 5.75 3.49
N GLY A 9 9.19 6.96 3.40
CA GLY A 9 10.19 7.31 2.41
C GLY A 9 9.62 8.00 1.18
N LYS A 10 10.51 8.59 0.40
CA LYS A 10 10.19 9.36 -0.81
C LYS A 10 10.60 8.58 -2.05
N LEU A 11 9.82 8.66 -3.11
CA LEU A 11 10.22 8.11 -4.41
C LEU A 11 11.34 8.96 -5.03
N SER A 12 12.34 8.30 -5.62
CA SER A 12 13.30 8.96 -6.51
C SER A 12 12.63 9.44 -7.79
N ASN A 13 13.29 10.31 -8.55
CA ASN A 13 12.71 10.89 -9.75
C ASN A 13 12.34 9.83 -10.81
N GLU A 14 13.16 8.77 -10.94
CA GLU A 14 12.93 7.68 -11.87
C GLU A 14 11.63 6.93 -11.53
N TYR A 15 11.44 6.60 -10.26
CA TYR A 15 10.23 5.92 -9.79
C TYR A 15 8.98 6.80 -9.82
N LYS A 16 9.14 8.13 -9.61
CA LYS A 16 8.00 9.06 -9.67
C LYS A 16 7.31 9.08 -11.02
N GLN A 17 8.06 9.00 -12.11
CA GLN A 17 7.48 8.98 -13.46
C GLN A 17 6.64 7.73 -13.68
N VAL A 18 7.14 6.57 -13.25
CA VAL A 18 6.41 5.29 -13.36
C VAL A 18 5.19 5.28 -12.42
N ALA A 19 5.34 5.77 -11.19
CA ALA A 19 4.22 5.90 -10.24
C ALA A 19 3.11 6.77 -10.84
N LEU A 20 3.46 7.93 -11.39
CA LEU A 20 2.50 8.86 -12.00
C LEU A 20 1.78 8.23 -13.21
N HIS A 21 2.48 7.40 -13.99
CA HIS A 21 1.87 6.68 -15.10
C HIS A 21 0.71 5.80 -14.61
N TYR A 22 0.95 4.93 -13.62
CA TYR A 22 -0.11 4.06 -13.08
C TYR A 22 -1.18 4.84 -12.32
N SER A 23 -0.80 5.83 -11.51
CA SER A 23 -1.76 6.64 -10.74
C SER A 23 -2.77 7.35 -11.63
N LYS A 24 -2.35 7.82 -12.83
CA LYS A 24 -3.25 8.44 -13.81
C LYS A 24 -4.23 7.47 -14.45
N MET A 25 -3.89 6.19 -14.54
CA MET A 25 -4.77 5.15 -15.11
C MET A 25 -5.81 4.64 -14.10
N ILE A 26 -5.57 4.85 -12.81
CA ILE A 26 -6.51 4.45 -11.76
C ILE A 26 -7.65 5.48 -11.70
N SER A 27 -8.88 5.05 -12.00
CA SER A 27 -10.08 5.91 -11.95
C SER A 27 -10.66 6.03 -10.54
N TRP A 28 -10.28 5.14 -9.62
CA TRP A 28 -10.68 5.25 -8.22
C TRP A 28 -10.02 6.44 -7.54
N LYS A 29 -10.67 7.01 -6.54
CA LYS A 29 -10.10 8.14 -5.80
C LYS A 29 -8.87 7.70 -5.03
N LEU A 30 -7.69 7.98 -5.58
CA LEU A 30 -6.38 7.63 -5.03
C LEU A 30 -5.76 8.83 -4.32
N ARG A 31 -5.18 8.59 -3.14
CA ARG A 31 -4.34 9.54 -2.41
C ARG A 31 -3.03 8.86 -2.02
N GLU A 32 -1.92 9.44 -2.40
CA GLU A 32 -0.58 8.98 -2.02
C GLU A 32 0.00 9.89 -0.95
N ILE A 33 0.49 9.31 0.14
CA ILE A 33 1.05 10.01 1.30
C ILE A 33 2.46 9.46 1.52
N GLU A 34 3.47 10.28 1.30
CA GLU A 34 4.86 9.96 1.56
C GLU A 34 5.28 10.54 2.92
N LEU A 35 5.59 9.65 3.86
CA LEU A 35 6.05 10.03 5.20
C LEU A 35 7.57 10.13 5.17
N VAL A 36 8.07 11.35 5.18
CA VAL A 36 9.51 11.64 5.12
C VAL A 36 9.98 12.20 6.46
N HIS A 37 11.06 11.67 6.98
CA HIS A 37 11.72 12.19 8.18
C HIS A 37 13.24 12.07 8.07
N SER A 38 13.95 12.87 8.86
CA SER A 38 15.43 12.87 8.96
C SER A 38 15.94 12.28 10.28
N LYS A 39 15.09 11.61 11.06
CA LYS A 39 15.47 11.03 12.35
C LYS A 39 16.52 9.95 12.19
N LYS A 40 17.60 10.07 12.95
CA LYS A 40 18.66 9.05 13.08
C LYS A 40 18.53 8.44 14.47
N LEU A 41 17.78 7.35 14.55
CA LEU A 41 17.49 6.63 15.79
C LEU A 41 17.83 5.16 15.62
N PRO A 42 18.07 4.41 16.70
CA PRO A 42 18.15 2.94 16.63
C PRO A 42 16.91 2.33 15.99
N GLU A 43 17.05 1.17 15.35
CA GLU A 43 16.02 0.52 14.55
C GLU A 43 14.65 0.44 15.25
N ALA A 44 14.61 -0.04 16.50
CA ALA A 44 13.36 -0.17 17.24
C ALA A 44 12.66 1.18 17.48
N GLN A 45 13.43 2.24 17.72
CA GLN A 45 12.89 3.60 17.91
C GLN A 45 12.44 4.21 16.58
N ILE A 46 13.13 3.92 15.47
CA ILE A 46 12.70 4.34 14.14
C ILE A 46 11.36 3.72 13.80
N LYS A 47 11.18 2.41 13.98
CA LYS A 47 9.90 1.72 13.73
C LYS A 47 8.76 2.32 14.54
N SER A 48 8.98 2.57 15.83
CA SER A 48 7.98 3.19 16.69
C SER A 48 7.63 4.62 16.25
N TYR A 49 8.62 5.41 15.86
CA TYR A 49 8.40 6.77 15.36
C TYR A 49 7.62 6.76 14.03
N GLU A 50 8.01 5.91 13.10
CA GLU A 50 7.31 5.73 11.81
C GLU A 50 5.86 5.25 12.02
N ALA A 51 5.64 4.35 12.98
CA ALA A 51 4.29 3.90 13.36
C ALA A 51 3.40 5.06 13.83
N GLN A 52 3.94 6.00 14.62
CA GLN A 52 3.20 7.20 15.03
C GLN A 52 2.83 8.08 13.82
N LEU A 53 3.72 8.24 12.86
CA LEU A 53 3.45 8.99 11.64
C LEU A 53 2.38 8.29 10.78
N ILE A 54 2.46 6.97 10.64
CA ILE A 54 1.47 6.15 9.93
C ILE A 54 0.11 6.28 10.58
N CYS A 55 0.01 6.11 11.91
CA CYS A 55 -1.26 6.20 12.65
C CYS A 55 -1.98 7.53 12.48
N LYS A 56 -1.25 8.65 12.37
CA LYS A 56 -1.84 9.97 12.12
C LYS A 56 -2.50 10.10 10.74
N ASN A 57 -2.16 9.21 9.81
CA ASN A 57 -2.63 9.24 8.42
C ASN A 57 -3.61 8.11 8.08
N ILE A 58 -3.78 7.14 8.97
CA ILE A 58 -4.78 6.06 8.83
C ILE A 58 -6.16 6.60 9.20
N SER A 59 -7.17 6.24 8.40
CA SER A 59 -8.56 6.54 8.70
C SER A 59 -9.14 5.55 9.71
N ASN A 60 -9.94 6.02 10.66
CA ASN A 60 -10.46 5.16 11.74
C ASN A 60 -11.33 4.01 11.22
N ASN A 61 -12.10 4.22 10.16
CA ASN A 61 -13.06 3.24 9.62
C ASN A 61 -12.64 2.62 8.28
N SER A 62 -11.39 2.73 7.88
CA SER A 62 -10.87 2.13 6.65
C SER A 62 -10.57 0.63 6.81
N TYR A 63 -10.56 -0.08 5.70
CA TYR A 63 -9.98 -1.40 5.60
C TYR A 63 -8.46 -1.27 5.43
N LYS A 64 -7.70 -1.82 6.36
CA LYS A 64 -6.25 -1.64 6.45
C LYS A 64 -5.51 -2.84 5.84
N ILE A 65 -4.77 -2.57 4.79
CA ILE A 65 -3.87 -3.53 4.13
C ILE A 65 -2.44 -3.14 4.48
N VAL A 66 -1.71 -4.03 5.10
CA VAL A 66 -0.29 -3.84 5.38
C VAL A 66 0.53 -4.68 4.41
N LEU A 67 1.53 -4.09 3.76
CA LEU A 67 2.48 -4.84 2.95
C LEU A 67 3.69 -5.24 3.79
N ASP A 68 3.88 -6.55 3.95
CA ASP A 68 5.01 -7.11 4.68
C ASP A 68 5.38 -8.49 4.11
N ILE A 69 6.67 -8.87 4.17
CA ILE A 69 7.18 -10.12 3.57
C ILE A 69 6.49 -11.37 4.12
N PRO A 70 6.28 -11.53 5.44
CA PRO A 70 5.60 -12.71 5.99
C PRO A 70 4.07 -12.70 5.77
N GLY A 71 3.54 -11.72 5.04
CA GLY A 71 2.12 -11.61 4.74
C GLY A 71 1.61 -12.72 3.80
N LYS A 72 0.29 -12.75 3.63
CA LYS A 72 -0.39 -13.66 2.70
C LYS A 72 -0.12 -13.25 1.26
N GLN A 73 0.25 -14.21 0.41
CA GLN A 73 0.34 -13.99 -1.04
C GLN A 73 -1.04 -14.21 -1.68
N LEU A 74 -1.42 -13.32 -2.58
CA LEU A 74 -2.67 -13.41 -3.33
C LEU A 74 -2.41 -13.33 -4.84
N GLU A 75 -3.24 -14.02 -5.59
CA GLU A 75 -3.38 -13.79 -7.03
C GLU A 75 -4.07 -12.45 -7.28
N SER A 76 -3.85 -11.85 -8.45
CA SER A 76 -4.41 -10.53 -8.79
C SER A 76 -5.95 -10.51 -8.73
N GLU A 77 -6.60 -11.62 -9.11
CA GLU A 77 -8.07 -11.77 -9.03
C GLU A 77 -8.54 -11.75 -7.57
N LYS A 78 -7.84 -12.44 -6.67
CA LYS A 78 -8.17 -12.43 -5.23
C LYS A 78 -7.93 -11.06 -4.61
N PHE A 79 -6.88 -10.36 -5.06
CA PHE A 79 -6.62 -8.99 -4.65
C PHE A 79 -7.73 -8.06 -5.13
N SER A 80 -8.23 -8.19 -6.36
CA SER A 80 -9.33 -7.39 -6.90
C SER A 80 -10.63 -7.53 -6.10
N LEU A 81 -10.92 -8.72 -5.56
CA LEU A 81 -12.10 -8.96 -4.73
C LEU A 81 -12.09 -8.17 -3.42
N ILE A 82 -10.91 -7.80 -2.88
CA ILE A 82 -10.83 -6.93 -1.70
C ILE A 82 -11.46 -5.58 -2.04
N PHE A 83 -11.11 -5.00 -3.18
CA PHE A 83 -11.67 -3.71 -3.61
C PHE A 83 -13.17 -3.81 -3.88
N GLN A 84 -13.61 -4.87 -4.55
CA GLN A 84 -15.03 -5.12 -4.80
C GLN A 84 -15.82 -5.15 -3.48
N ASN A 85 -15.36 -5.92 -2.50
CA ASN A 85 -16.02 -6.03 -1.21
C ASN A 85 -16.06 -4.69 -0.47
N MET A 86 -14.97 -3.91 -0.51
CA MET A 86 -14.94 -2.60 0.14
C MET A 86 -15.85 -1.58 -0.55
N MET A 87 -15.98 -1.64 -1.87
CA MET A 87 -16.98 -0.85 -2.60
C MET A 87 -18.41 -1.19 -2.19
N MET A 88 -18.73 -2.49 -2.07
CA MET A 88 -20.07 -2.97 -1.69
C MET A 88 -20.46 -2.51 -0.28
N VAL A 89 -19.53 -2.45 0.66
CA VAL A 89 -19.79 -2.03 2.05
C VAL A 89 -19.51 -0.54 2.30
N GLY A 90 -19.15 0.22 1.26
CA GLY A 90 -18.89 1.66 1.35
C GLY A 90 -17.67 2.03 2.19
N LYS A 91 -16.68 1.16 2.31
CA LYS A 91 -15.45 1.43 3.08
C LYS A 91 -14.31 1.94 2.21
N ASP A 92 -13.51 2.82 2.77
CA ASP A 92 -12.23 3.24 2.22
C ASP A 92 -11.13 2.22 2.54
N ILE A 93 -10.03 2.27 1.78
CA ILE A 93 -8.89 1.36 1.96
C ILE A 93 -7.65 2.19 2.28
N ASP A 94 -6.95 1.83 3.35
CA ASP A 94 -5.61 2.34 3.64
C ASP A 94 -4.60 1.22 3.39
N ILE A 95 -3.62 1.46 2.51
CA ILE A 95 -2.55 0.51 2.18
C ILE A 95 -1.24 1.08 2.73
N ILE A 96 -0.57 0.33 3.59
CA ILE A 96 0.59 0.78 4.34
C ILE A 96 1.84 0.06 3.83
N ILE A 97 2.88 0.85 3.50
CA ILE A 97 4.20 0.39 3.08
C ILE A 97 5.22 0.92 4.08
N GLY A 98 5.95 0.05 4.75
CA GLY A 98 7.00 0.41 5.70
C GLY A 98 8.26 0.97 5.05
N GLY A 99 9.13 1.51 5.90
CA GLY A 99 10.47 1.96 5.52
C GLY A 99 11.50 0.82 5.47
N ALA A 100 12.78 1.18 5.46
CA ALA A 100 13.91 0.26 5.31
C ALA A 100 13.99 -0.81 6.40
N TYR A 101 13.52 -0.52 7.61
CA TYR A 101 13.53 -1.45 8.75
C TYR A 101 12.24 -2.25 8.90
N GLY A 102 11.29 -2.12 7.96
CA GLY A 102 9.98 -2.73 8.04
C GLY A 102 9.02 -1.97 8.96
N LEU A 103 7.90 -2.58 9.31
CA LEU A 103 6.83 -1.97 10.10
C LEU A 103 6.91 -2.38 11.58
N ASP A 104 6.42 -1.49 12.44
CA ASP A 104 6.21 -1.80 13.85
C ASP A 104 5.06 -2.81 14.01
N ASN A 105 5.19 -3.70 15.01
CA ASN A 105 4.19 -4.73 15.29
C ASN A 105 2.80 -4.16 15.60
N SER A 106 2.71 -2.95 16.15
CA SER A 106 1.43 -2.29 16.41
C SER A 106 0.65 -2.01 15.12
N ILE A 107 1.34 -1.65 14.03
CA ILE A 107 0.72 -1.44 12.71
C ILE A 107 0.24 -2.77 12.15
N ILE A 108 1.09 -3.81 12.18
CA ILE A 108 0.77 -5.15 11.65
C ILE A 108 -0.43 -5.76 12.37
N LYS A 109 -0.47 -5.70 13.70
CA LYS A 109 -1.57 -6.24 14.52
C LYS A 109 -2.91 -5.55 14.30
N ASN A 110 -2.90 -4.28 13.90
CA ASN A 110 -4.10 -3.50 13.61
C ASN A 110 -4.55 -3.57 12.14
N ALA A 111 -3.85 -4.34 11.29
CA ALA A 111 -4.24 -4.57 9.91
C ALA A 111 -5.43 -5.52 9.81
N ASN A 112 -6.32 -5.29 8.83
CA ASN A 112 -7.34 -6.26 8.45
C ASN A 112 -6.75 -7.41 7.66
N ILE A 113 -5.67 -7.14 6.91
CA ILE A 113 -4.88 -8.14 6.21
C ILE A 113 -3.45 -7.67 6.06
N THR A 114 -2.51 -8.59 6.25
CA THR A 114 -1.10 -8.41 5.88
C THR A 114 -0.85 -9.18 4.58
N LEU A 115 -0.39 -8.48 3.55
CA LEU A 115 -0.11 -9.02 2.22
C LEU A 115 1.38 -9.02 1.93
N SER A 116 1.82 -10.06 1.26
CA SER A 116 3.16 -10.15 0.67
C SER A 116 3.05 -10.13 -0.85
N LEU A 117 3.77 -9.22 -1.50
CA LEU A 117 3.88 -9.23 -2.96
C LEU A 117 4.80 -10.34 -3.44
N SER A 118 5.77 -10.74 -2.62
CA SER A 118 6.73 -11.81 -2.89
C SER A 118 7.44 -12.20 -1.60
N LYS A 119 7.95 -13.44 -1.56
CA LYS A 119 8.89 -13.86 -0.51
C LYS A 119 10.29 -13.25 -0.68
N MET A 120 10.56 -12.67 -1.84
CA MET A 120 11.81 -11.95 -2.10
C MET A 120 11.75 -10.54 -1.51
N THR A 121 12.83 -10.10 -0.90
CA THR A 121 12.97 -8.72 -0.42
C THR A 121 13.05 -7.76 -1.60
N MET A 122 12.27 -6.70 -1.56
CA MET A 122 12.25 -5.65 -2.59
C MET A 122 12.49 -4.27 -1.96
N PRO A 123 13.14 -3.34 -2.67
CA PRO A 123 13.17 -1.94 -2.26
C PRO A 123 11.75 -1.38 -2.11
N HIS A 124 11.49 -0.63 -1.04
CA HIS A 124 10.16 -0.07 -0.76
C HIS A 124 9.60 0.80 -1.90
N GLN A 125 10.46 1.47 -2.66
CA GLN A 125 10.06 2.25 -3.83
C GLN A 125 9.49 1.34 -4.94
N LEU A 126 10.12 0.20 -5.20
CA LEU A 126 9.62 -0.78 -6.18
C LEU A 126 8.31 -1.41 -5.71
N VAL A 127 8.19 -1.73 -4.42
CA VAL A 127 6.93 -2.21 -3.81
C VAL A 127 5.78 -1.26 -4.10
N LYS A 128 5.99 0.06 -3.97
CA LYS A 128 4.97 1.08 -4.27
C LYS A 128 4.56 1.05 -5.75
N ILE A 129 5.51 0.89 -6.68
CA ILE A 129 5.21 0.81 -8.12
C ILE A 129 4.40 -0.44 -8.45
N ILE A 130 4.83 -1.60 -7.93
CA ILE A 130 4.11 -2.87 -8.13
C ILE A 130 2.69 -2.76 -7.56
N LEU A 131 2.52 -2.16 -6.38
CA LEU A 131 1.22 -1.95 -5.76
C LEU A 131 0.31 -1.08 -6.65
N LEU A 132 0.81 0.02 -7.19
CA LEU A 132 0.05 0.90 -8.10
C LEU A 132 -0.40 0.14 -9.35
N GLU A 133 0.49 -0.64 -9.94
CA GLU A 133 0.14 -1.52 -11.08
C GLU A 133 -0.95 -2.52 -10.70
N GLN A 134 -0.84 -3.17 -9.54
CA GLN A 134 -1.82 -4.15 -9.09
C GLN A 134 -3.18 -3.51 -8.72
N ILE A 135 -3.21 -2.28 -8.23
CA ILE A 135 -4.47 -1.53 -8.03
C ILE A 135 -5.14 -1.24 -9.39
N TYR A 136 -4.36 -0.78 -10.38
CA TYR A 136 -4.87 -0.59 -11.72
C TYR A 136 -5.37 -1.91 -12.33
N ARG A 137 -4.61 -3.00 -12.19
CA ARG A 137 -5.00 -4.34 -12.64
C ARG A 137 -6.29 -4.80 -11.95
N ALA A 138 -6.42 -4.62 -10.65
CA ALA A 138 -7.64 -4.94 -9.92
C ALA A 138 -8.87 -4.21 -10.48
N GLN A 139 -8.73 -2.92 -10.77
CA GLN A 139 -9.78 -2.12 -11.43
C GLN A 139 -10.15 -2.69 -12.80
N THR A 140 -9.17 -3.06 -13.61
CA THR A 140 -9.40 -3.62 -14.95
C THR A 140 -10.05 -5.00 -14.91
N ILE A 141 -9.70 -5.85 -13.93
CA ILE A 141 -10.35 -7.15 -13.70
C ILE A 141 -11.85 -6.93 -13.41
N LEU A 142 -12.17 -6.05 -12.46
CA LEU A 142 -13.55 -5.78 -12.08
C LEU A 142 -14.37 -5.15 -13.21
N ALA A 143 -13.73 -4.36 -14.08
CA ALA A 143 -14.33 -3.78 -15.27
C ALA A 143 -14.38 -4.71 -16.48
N LYS A 144 -13.87 -5.94 -16.38
CA LYS A 144 -13.71 -6.90 -17.50
C LYS A 144 -12.94 -6.31 -18.69
N HIS A 145 -11.96 -5.46 -18.39
CA HIS A 145 -11.12 -4.83 -19.40
C HIS A 145 -9.99 -5.78 -19.83
N PRO A 146 -9.57 -5.80 -21.12
CA PRO A 146 -8.60 -6.77 -21.66
C PRO A 146 -7.15 -6.59 -21.18
N TYR A 147 -6.86 -5.67 -20.27
CA TYR A 147 -5.52 -5.50 -19.68
C TYR A 147 -5.04 -6.74 -18.91
N HIS A 148 -5.94 -7.36 -18.15
CA HIS A 148 -5.66 -8.63 -17.48
C HIS A 148 -6.01 -9.78 -18.44
N LYS A 149 -5.02 -10.62 -18.74
CA LYS A 149 -5.14 -11.79 -19.61
C LYS A 149 -4.86 -13.05 -18.82
#